data_032d589ec58a825f217a974454a07e34
#
_entry.id   032d589ec58a825f217a974454a07e34
#
_cell.length_a   1.000
_cell.length_b   1.000
_cell.length_c   1.000
_cell.angle_alpha   90.00
_cell.angle_beta   90.00
_cell.angle_gamma   90.00
#
_symmetry.space_group_name_H-M   'P 1'
#
loop_
_entity.id
_entity.type
_entity.pdbx_description
1 polymer ?
#
loop_
_entity_poly.entity_id
_entity_poly.type
_entity_poly.pdbx_seq_one_letter_code
_entity_poly.pdbx_strand_id
1 'polypeptide(L)'
;MAKETIRNIAIIAHVDHGKTTLVDGLLQQSGTFSDHQVLEDRVMDSGDLEKERGITITSKNTAIHYNDIKINIVDTPGHADFGGEVERSLNLVDGVLLLVDSSEGPLPQTRFVLKKALERDLPVILVINKIDRPDARIDEVVEEVYDLFIDLDANDKQIEFPILYTNAKDGIAHESLGDESNDLIPLLNLITTFFSGPNTDDSLSPQFLVTNLSYDSYVGQVAIGRLDNGILEMNKQYSLCGKEQTVNNQKFSAMYTFKGLEKVKVDTLESGDIIAIAGIDNVQIGDTISSNENPNPLPRIEIDEPTVSIFFHVNNGPFAGREGKYVTSRNISDRLQKEILSNVSLQIIPSEKTDVFEVRGRGELQMAVLIETMRREGYEFMVSRPEVIVKEIDGKKSEPMEKVFIDTPEDYVGVVTEKLSKRKGKMTNLMNNGFGRATLEFSIPSRGLIGFRNQFLTDTRGSGIMNSLFDGYAPWAGEIPQRTNGVLISDRNGKVTPYASLAMVDRGILFIPPGTEVFEGMIIGERNNEGDLEVNITKEKKLTNHRASGSDETIPLRPPQLMSLDQCIEFISEGEFVEVTPESIRLRKSELNATQRALNKKKEKTR
;
A
#
# COMPACT_ATOMS: atom_id res chain seq x y z
N MET A 1 -1.04 35.98 -6.91
CA MET A 1 -0.06 36.42 -5.90
C MET A 1 0.00 35.36 -4.82
N ALA A 2 1.15 35.15 -4.18
CA ALA A 2 1.24 34.18 -3.09
C ALA A 2 0.29 34.57 -1.94
N LYS A 3 -0.50 33.61 -1.45
CA LYS A 3 -1.43 33.82 -0.34
C LYS A 3 -0.71 33.55 0.98
N GLU A 4 -0.23 34.61 1.62
CA GLU A 4 0.65 34.53 2.80
C GLU A 4 0.01 33.87 4.03
N THR A 5 -1.32 33.73 4.07
CA THR A 5 -2.08 33.16 5.20
C THR A 5 -2.24 31.64 5.17
N ILE A 6 -1.74 30.97 4.13
CA ILE A 6 -1.89 29.52 3.96
C ILE A 6 -0.54 28.89 3.62
N ARG A 7 -0.27 27.68 4.16
CA ARG A 7 0.82 26.79 3.76
C ARG A 7 0.25 25.39 3.55
N ASN A 8 0.52 24.80 2.41
CA ASN A 8 0.13 23.41 2.10
C ASN A 8 1.39 22.55 2.04
N ILE A 9 1.56 21.63 2.95
CA ILE A 9 2.76 20.81 3.05
C ILE A 9 2.42 19.32 3.06
N ALA A 10 3.28 18.51 2.46
CA ALA A 10 3.25 17.05 2.61
C ALA A 10 4.37 16.60 3.54
N ILE A 11 4.13 15.53 4.31
CA ILE A 11 5.16 14.88 5.10
C ILE A 11 5.54 13.57 4.44
N ILE A 12 6.79 13.44 4.03
CA ILE A 12 7.41 12.25 3.47
C ILE A 12 8.28 11.62 4.54
N ALA A 13 8.05 10.34 4.83
CA ALA A 13 8.85 9.59 5.78
C ALA A 13 8.82 8.10 5.43
N HIS A 14 9.86 7.39 5.82
CA HIS A 14 9.79 5.93 5.90
C HIS A 14 8.91 5.48 7.07
N VAL A 15 8.46 4.23 7.02
CA VAL A 15 7.76 3.59 8.15
C VAL A 15 8.66 3.66 9.39
N ASP A 16 8.09 3.95 10.53
CA ASP A 16 8.78 4.08 11.82
C ASP A 16 9.77 5.25 11.97
N HIS A 17 9.96 6.12 10.98
CA HIS A 17 10.78 7.35 11.14
C HIS A 17 10.14 8.40 12.04
N GLY A 18 8.91 8.18 12.52
CA GLY A 18 8.25 9.04 13.50
C GLY A 18 7.30 10.08 12.90
N LYS A 19 6.82 9.87 11.66
CA LYS A 19 5.88 10.76 10.97
C LYS A 19 4.64 11.06 11.81
N THR A 20 3.90 10.03 12.23
CA THR A 20 2.68 10.17 13.03
C THR A 20 2.96 10.90 14.34
N THR A 21 4.05 10.55 15.03
CA THR A 21 4.46 11.20 16.29
C THR A 21 4.75 12.69 16.09
N LEU A 22 5.42 13.07 15.00
CA LEU A 22 5.70 14.47 14.69
C LEU A 22 4.40 15.25 14.42
N VAL A 23 3.48 14.68 13.64
CA VAL A 23 2.17 15.31 13.35
C VAL A 23 1.35 15.46 14.61
N ASP A 24 1.31 14.45 15.48
CA ASP A 24 0.62 14.51 16.77
C ASP A 24 1.21 15.62 17.65
N GLY A 25 2.53 15.76 17.70
CA GLY A 25 3.23 16.85 18.40
C GLY A 25 2.88 18.24 17.85
N LEU A 26 2.85 18.40 16.51
CA LEU A 26 2.45 19.65 15.86
C LEU A 26 1.00 20.01 16.17
N LEU A 27 0.09 19.02 16.13
CA LEU A 27 -1.32 19.21 16.48
C LEU A 27 -1.50 19.64 17.94
N GLN A 28 -0.76 19.05 18.88
CA GLN A 28 -0.82 19.40 20.31
C GLN A 28 -0.28 20.81 20.56
N GLN A 29 0.89 21.14 20.01
CA GLN A 29 1.56 22.41 20.30
C GLN A 29 1.01 23.61 19.52
N SER A 30 0.26 23.39 18.44
CA SER A 30 -0.42 24.47 17.70
C SER A 30 -1.64 25.05 18.42
N GLY A 31 -2.07 24.48 19.56
CA GLY A 31 -3.27 24.92 20.28
C GLY A 31 -4.58 24.63 19.53
N THR A 32 -4.55 23.78 18.51
CA THR A 32 -5.73 23.46 17.70
C THR A 32 -6.76 22.63 18.48
N PHE A 33 -6.30 21.90 19.51
CA PHE A 33 -7.15 21.11 20.41
C PHE A 33 -7.30 21.79 21.77
N SER A 34 -8.48 21.64 22.39
CA SER A 34 -8.70 22.11 23.75
C SER A 34 -8.03 21.13 24.77
N ASP A 35 -7.55 21.68 25.90
CA ASP A 35 -6.85 20.94 26.98
C ASP A 35 -7.63 19.71 27.53
N HIS A 36 -8.87 19.52 27.14
CA HIS A 36 -9.73 18.41 27.59
C HIS A 36 -9.97 17.32 26.56
N GLN A 37 -9.46 17.46 25.33
CA GLN A 37 -9.53 16.41 24.32
C GLN A 37 -8.34 15.47 24.50
N VAL A 38 -8.61 14.27 25.00
CA VAL A 38 -7.60 13.19 25.04
C VAL A 38 -7.40 12.74 23.59
N LEU A 39 -6.26 13.12 22.99
CA LEU A 39 -5.87 12.57 21.71
C LEU A 39 -5.52 11.10 21.90
N GLU A 40 -6.16 10.23 21.15
CA GLU A 40 -5.68 8.85 21.01
C GLU A 40 -4.31 8.88 20.33
N ASP A 41 -3.38 8.05 20.77
CA ASP A 41 -2.09 7.90 20.10
C ASP A 41 -2.29 7.49 18.64
N ARG A 42 -1.52 8.07 17.72
CA ARG A 42 -1.58 7.86 16.26
C ARG A 42 -2.89 8.32 15.62
N VAL A 43 -3.23 9.58 15.87
CA VAL A 43 -4.46 10.21 15.37
C VAL A 43 -4.61 10.13 13.83
N MET A 44 -3.49 10.20 13.10
CA MET A 44 -3.50 10.12 11.63
C MET A 44 -3.67 8.70 11.10
N ASP A 45 -3.14 7.66 11.76
CA ASP A 45 -3.27 6.26 11.35
C ASP A 45 -4.55 5.65 11.96
N SER A 46 -5.72 6.15 11.57
CA SER A 46 -7.00 5.73 12.16
C SER A 46 -7.56 4.41 11.60
N GLY A 47 -7.02 3.90 10.50
CA GLY A 47 -7.46 2.65 9.88
C GLY A 47 -6.91 1.43 10.63
N ASP A 48 -7.77 0.41 10.91
CA ASP A 48 -7.33 -0.81 11.59
C ASP A 48 -6.19 -1.53 10.85
N LEU A 49 -6.24 -1.56 9.51
CA LEU A 49 -5.19 -2.14 8.67
C LEU A 49 -3.90 -1.31 8.68
N GLU A 50 -4.00 0.01 8.74
CA GLU A 50 -2.85 0.91 8.87
C GLU A 50 -2.13 0.68 10.21
N LYS A 51 -2.90 0.58 11.32
CA LYS A 51 -2.37 0.30 12.66
C LYS A 51 -1.72 -1.09 12.75
N GLU A 52 -2.35 -2.13 12.17
CA GLU A 52 -1.81 -3.49 12.19
C GLU A 52 -0.55 -3.64 11.34
N ARG A 53 -0.49 -2.99 10.19
CA ARG A 53 0.63 -3.08 9.26
C ARG A 53 1.73 -2.05 9.52
N GLY A 54 1.44 -1.02 10.34
CA GLY A 54 2.36 0.08 10.63
C GLY A 54 2.63 0.98 9.42
N ILE A 55 1.76 1.01 8.40
CA ILE A 55 1.94 1.78 7.18
C ILE A 55 0.73 2.69 6.93
N THR A 56 0.97 3.89 6.41
CA THR A 56 -0.09 4.74 5.85
C THR A 56 -0.53 4.17 4.50
N ILE A 57 -1.83 3.91 4.34
CA ILE A 57 -2.44 3.39 3.11
C ILE A 57 -3.11 4.51 2.35
N THR A 58 -3.88 5.34 3.04
CA THR A 58 -4.68 6.42 2.45
C THR A 58 -4.17 7.77 2.93
N SER A 59 -4.04 8.72 2.01
CA SER A 59 -3.68 10.10 2.36
C SER A 59 -4.74 10.74 3.22
N LYS A 60 -4.33 11.46 4.26
CA LYS A 60 -5.20 12.21 5.15
C LYS A 60 -4.76 13.65 5.22
N ASN A 61 -5.73 14.54 5.40
CA ASN A 61 -5.49 15.97 5.54
C ASN A 61 -5.79 16.40 6.97
N THR A 62 -4.90 17.19 7.54
CA THR A 62 -5.14 17.91 8.78
C THR A 62 -4.73 19.37 8.62
N ALA A 63 -5.24 20.25 9.47
CA ALA A 63 -4.91 21.66 9.41
C ALA A 63 -4.65 22.21 10.82
N ILE A 64 -3.54 22.92 10.99
CA ILE A 64 -3.19 23.63 12.22
C ILE A 64 -3.13 25.14 11.95
N HIS A 65 -3.19 25.94 13.00
CA HIS A 65 -3.04 27.39 12.91
C HIS A 65 -1.83 27.81 13.74
N TYR A 66 -0.97 28.61 13.15
CA TYR A 66 0.20 29.16 13.80
C TYR A 66 0.46 30.59 13.32
N ASN A 67 0.48 31.57 14.23
CA ASN A 67 0.69 33.00 13.94
C ASN A 67 -0.19 33.52 12.77
N ASP A 68 -1.50 33.30 12.84
CA ASP A 68 -2.48 33.66 11.80
C ASP A 68 -2.28 32.98 10.43
N ILE A 69 -1.38 32.01 10.33
CA ILE A 69 -1.18 31.18 9.16
C ILE A 69 -1.84 29.83 9.38
N LYS A 70 -2.68 29.42 8.41
CA LYS A 70 -3.21 28.07 8.34
C LYS A 70 -2.21 27.17 7.64
N ILE A 71 -1.78 26.11 8.31
CA ILE A 71 -0.88 25.09 7.76
C ILE A 71 -1.68 23.80 7.53
N ASN A 72 -1.95 23.49 6.28
CA ASN A 72 -2.52 22.21 5.88
C ASN A 72 -1.40 21.19 5.78
N ILE A 73 -1.55 20.06 6.46
CA ILE A 73 -0.60 18.95 6.48
C ILE A 73 -1.26 17.76 5.79
N VAL A 74 -0.64 17.29 4.71
CA VAL A 74 -1.06 16.12 3.96
C VAL A 74 -0.16 14.96 4.32
N ASP A 75 -0.74 13.93 4.92
CA ASP A 75 -0.03 12.68 5.19
C ASP A 75 0.05 11.85 3.91
N THR A 76 1.25 11.40 3.53
CA THR A 76 1.46 10.64 2.29
C THR A 76 1.88 9.21 2.60
N PRO A 77 1.32 8.20 1.86
CA PRO A 77 1.85 6.85 1.92
C PRO A 77 3.32 6.80 1.49
N GLY A 78 4.12 5.96 2.16
CA GLY A 78 5.53 5.76 1.79
C GLY A 78 5.75 4.67 0.74
N HIS A 79 4.81 3.73 0.55
CA HIS A 79 4.99 2.56 -0.28
C HIS A 79 4.63 2.81 -1.76
N ALA A 80 5.47 2.32 -2.68
CA ALA A 80 5.29 2.52 -4.12
C ALA A 80 3.98 1.94 -4.68
N ASP A 81 3.42 0.88 -4.06
CA ASP A 81 2.12 0.30 -4.44
C ASP A 81 0.97 1.30 -4.30
N PHE A 82 1.12 2.31 -3.44
CA PHE A 82 0.18 3.42 -3.25
C PHE A 82 0.60 4.68 -4.01
N GLY A 83 1.40 4.55 -5.06
CA GLY A 83 1.93 5.68 -5.84
C GLY A 83 0.87 6.65 -6.34
N GLY A 84 -0.32 6.16 -6.70
CA GLY A 84 -1.44 7.02 -7.07
C GLY A 84 -1.94 7.93 -5.93
N GLU A 85 -1.86 7.48 -4.66
CA GLU A 85 -2.14 8.32 -3.50
C GLU A 85 -1.07 9.40 -3.33
N VAL A 86 0.21 9.04 -3.52
CA VAL A 86 1.34 9.96 -3.45
C VAL A 86 1.19 11.05 -4.50
N GLU A 87 0.95 10.69 -5.76
CA GLU A 87 0.79 11.63 -6.87
C GLU A 87 -0.37 12.61 -6.64
N ARG A 88 -1.49 12.12 -6.08
CA ARG A 88 -2.64 12.96 -5.72
C ARG A 88 -2.31 13.91 -4.57
N SER A 89 -1.64 13.42 -3.54
CA SER A 89 -1.27 14.21 -2.36
C SER A 89 -0.30 15.33 -2.71
N LEU A 90 0.69 15.06 -3.57
CA LEU A 90 1.66 16.06 -4.02
C LEU A 90 1.02 17.14 -4.92
N ASN A 91 -0.17 16.90 -5.50
CA ASN A 91 -0.93 17.95 -6.21
C ASN A 91 -1.60 18.97 -5.26
N LEU A 92 -1.73 18.64 -3.98
CA LEU A 92 -2.38 19.50 -2.99
C LEU A 92 -1.41 20.50 -2.35
N VAL A 93 -0.09 20.24 -2.42
CA VAL A 93 0.90 20.91 -1.57
C VAL A 93 1.84 21.83 -2.34
N ASP A 94 2.45 22.75 -1.60
CA ASP A 94 3.40 23.74 -2.10
C ASP A 94 4.82 23.50 -1.55
N GLY A 95 4.99 22.50 -0.68
CA GLY A 95 6.28 22.12 -0.11
C GLY A 95 6.24 20.79 0.61
N VAL A 96 7.41 20.26 0.96
CA VAL A 96 7.58 18.93 1.52
C VAL A 96 8.47 18.95 2.76
N LEU A 97 8.03 18.28 3.83
CA LEU A 97 8.88 17.90 4.95
C LEU A 97 9.41 16.48 4.72
N LEU A 98 10.71 16.35 4.54
CA LEU A 98 11.39 15.06 4.43
C LEU A 98 11.89 14.63 5.81
N LEU A 99 11.23 13.66 6.42
CA LEU A 99 11.57 13.15 7.76
C LEU A 99 12.45 11.91 7.65
N VAL A 100 13.65 11.97 8.24
CA VAL A 100 14.65 10.90 8.22
C VAL A 100 15.07 10.55 9.65
N ASP A 101 15.16 9.25 9.95
CA ASP A 101 15.69 8.76 11.23
C ASP A 101 17.20 8.97 11.30
N SER A 102 17.69 9.51 12.41
CA SER A 102 19.11 9.86 12.63
C SER A 102 20.06 8.66 12.66
N SER A 103 19.56 7.44 12.81
CA SER A 103 20.37 6.22 12.83
C SER A 103 20.24 5.39 11.56
N GLU A 104 19.02 5.34 10.96
CA GLU A 104 18.74 4.52 9.80
C GLU A 104 19.08 5.22 8.48
N GLY A 105 18.95 6.55 8.43
CA GLY A 105 19.17 7.32 7.23
C GLY A 105 18.00 7.26 6.22
N PRO A 106 18.20 7.76 4.98
CA PRO A 106 17.17 7.77 3.94
C PRO A 106 16.96 6.37 3.37
N LEU A 107 15.85 5.73 3.72
CA LEU A 107 15.51 4.40 3.24
C LEU A 107 14.82 4.42 1.85
N PRO A 108 14.85 3.31 1.11
CA PRO A 108 14.40 3.28 -0.30
C PRO A 108 12.96 3.72 -0.57
N GLN A 109 12.03 3.59 0.38
CA GLN A 109 10.64 4.06 0.19
C GLN A 109 10.57 5.59 0.08
N THR A 110 11.39 6.29 0.85
CA THR A 110 11.55 7.74 0.80
C THR A 110 11.96 8.22 -0.59
N ARG A 111 12.81 7.44 -1.28
CA ARG A 111 13.33 7.73 -2.63
C ARG A 111 12.21 7.92 -3.66
N PHE A 112 11.18 7.07 -3.64
CA PHE A 112 10.07 7.17 -4.59
C PHE A 112 9.29 8.48 -4.41
N VAL A 113 8.87 8.78 -3.18
CA VAL A 113 8.06 9.96 -2.90
C VAL A 113 8.85 11.24 -3.12
N LEU A 114 10.13 11.25 -2.71
CA LEU A 114 11.04 12.36 -2.93
C LEU A 114 11.26 12.62 -4.43
N LYS A 115 11.49 11.58 -5.24
CA LYS A 115 11.60 11.70 -6.71
C LYS A 115 10.39 12.41 -7.30
N LYS A 116 9.17 11.99 -6.92
CA LYS A 116 7.92 12.61 -7.40
C LYS A 116 7.77 14.06 -6.92
N ALA A 117 8.27 14.41 -5.75
CA ALA A 117 8.29 15.79 -5.25
C ALA A 117 9.28 16.66 -6.04
N LEU A 118 10.50 16.15 -6.32
CA LEU A 118 11.52 16.84 -7.11
C LEU A 118 11.10 17.04 -8.58
N GLU A 119 10.44 16.05 -9.20
CA GLU A 119 9.87 16.16 -10.56
C GLU A 119 8.84 17.30 -10.67
N ARG A 120 8.26 17.75 -9.55
CA ARG A 120 7.29 18.85 -9.45
C ARG A 120 7.89 20.17 -8.96
N ASP A 121 9.21 20.23 -8.82
CA ASP A 121 9.93 21.40 -8.30
C ASP A 121 9.45 21.85 -6.91
N LEU A 122 8.95 20.91 -6.07
CA LEU A 122 8.52 21.25 -4.70
C LEU A 122 9.75 21.49 -3.81
N PRO A 123 9.78 22.62 -3.06
CA PRO A 123 10.83 22.88 -2.07
C PRO A 123 10.74 21.87 -0.92
N VAL A 124 11.90 21.48 -0.37
CA VAL A 124 12.02 20.46 0.67
C VAL A 124 12.66 21.06 1.92
N ILE A 125 12.13 20.73 3.11
CA ILE A 125 12.80 20.89 4.40
C ILE A 125 13.20 19.49 4.86
N LEU A 126 14.49 19.29 5.18
CA LEU A 126 14.97 18.06 5.81
C LEU A 126 14.80 18.12 7.32
N VAL A 127 14.15 17.11 7.88
CA VAL A 127 13.97 16.94 9.33
C VAL A 127 14.64 15.65 9.77
N ILE A 128 15.76 15.75 10.47
CA ILE A 128 16.44 14.60 11.09
C ILE A 128 15.79 14.31 12.43
N ASN A 129 15.14 13.19 12.56
CA ASN A 129 14.38 12.80 13.76
C ASN A 129 15.08 11.76 14.61
N LYS A 130 14.63 11.61 15.85
CA LYS A 130 15.16 10.68 16.86
C LYS A 130 16.63 10.94 17.20
N ILE A 131 17.02 12.21 17.30
CA ILE A 131 18.39 12.63 17.63
C ILE A 131 18.83 12.20 19.05
N ASP A 132 17.88 11.78 19.87
CA ASP A 132 18.08 11.23 21.23
C ASP A 132 18.58 9.78 21.23
N ARG A 133 18.59 9.09 20.09
CA ARG A 133 19.06 7.71 20.01
C ARG A 133 20.57 7.60 20.29
N PRO A 134 21.02 6.60 21.07
CA PRO A 134 22.44 6.41 21.35
C PRO A 134 23.26 5.96 20.11
N ASP A 135 22.59 5.46 19.07
CA ASP A 135 23.14 5.02 17.79
C ASP A 135 22.94 6.06 16.67
N ALA A 136 22.60 7.30 17.03
CA ALA A 136 22.45 8.38 16.06
C ALA A 136 23.78 8.71 15.36
N ARG A 137 23.75 8.83 14.03
CA ARG A 137 24.89 9.16 13.14
C ARG A 137 24.54 10.34 12.23
N ILE A 138 24.19 11.46 12.86
CA ILE A 138 23.54 12.61 12.24
C ILE A 138 24.30 13.13 11.02
N ASP A 139 25.60 13.37 11.14
CA ASP A 139 26.42 13.93 10.04
C ASP A 139 26.44 13.01 8.83
N GLU A 140 26.59 11.69 9.05
CA GLU A 140 26.57 10.68 7.99
C GLU A 140 25.20 10.61 7.31
N VAL A 141 24.11 10.69 8.09
CA VAL A 141 22.74 10.67 7.52
C VAL A 141 22.48 11.91 6.68
N VAL A 142 22.99 13.07 7.04
CA VAL A 142 22.89 14.29 6.23
C VAL A 142 23.64 14.10 4.90
N GLU A 143 24.84 13.53 4.92
CA GLU A 143 25.59 13.21 3.68
C GLU A 143 24.83 12.20 2.81
N GLU A 144 24.28 11.14 3.39
CA GLU A 144 23.46 10.17 2.66
C GLU A 144 22.20 10.81 2.01
N VAL A 145 21.63 11.83 2.64
CA VAL A 145 20.50 12.57 2.05
C VAL A 145 20.97 13.42 0.87
N TYR A 146 22.12 14.09 0.96
CA TYR A 146 22.70 14.81 -0.19
C TYR A 146 22.99 13.86 -1.36
N ASP A 147 23.58 12.70 -1.10
CA ASP A 147 23.81 11.67 -2.10
C ASP A 147 22.49 11.21 -2.76
N LEU A 148 21.43 11.04 -1.93
CA LEU A 148 20.10 10.70 -2.46
C LEU A 148 19.54 11.77 -3.40
N PHE A 149 19.71 13.07 -3.10
CA PHE A 149 19.25 14.15 -3.97
C PHE A 149 20.03 14.17 -5.28
N ILE A 150 21.34 13.96 -5.23
CA ILE A 150 22.21 13.86 -6.41
C ILE A 150 21.80 12.67 -7.29
N ASP A 151 21.57 11.52 -6.69
CA ASP A 151 21.11 10.30 -7.36
C ASP A 151 19.72 10.45 -8.02
N LEU A 152 18.92 11.40 -7.56
CA LEU A 152 17.59 11.72 -8.10
C LEU A 152 17.64 12.89 -9.11
N ASP A 153 18.83 13.28 -9.57
CA ASP A 153 19.05 14.37 -10.52
C ASP A 153 18.48 15.72 -10.03
N ALA A 154 18.54 15.98 -8.71
CA ALA A 154 18.09 17.25 -8.15
C ALA A 154 18.94 18.42 -8.67
N ASN A 155 18.29 19.55 -8.97
CA ASN A 155 18.97 20.75 -9.40
C ASN A 155 19.57 21.55 -8.22
N ASP A 156 20.45 22.54 -8.51
CA ASP A 156 21.16 23.32 -7.51
C ASP A 156 20.23 23.97 -6.46
N LYS A 157 19.03 24.40 -6.86
CA LYS A 157 18.04 25.00 -5.92
C LYS A 157 17.40 23.96 -5.01
N GLN A 158 17.23 22.74 -5.50
CA GLN A 158 16.62 21.67 -4.73
C GLN A 158 17.59 21.06 -3.71
N ILE A 159 18.91 21.19 -3.94
CA ILE A 159 19.96 20.73 -3.02
C ILE A 159 20.17 21.73 -1.87
N GLU A 160 19.83 23.00 -2.04
CA GLU A 160 19.90 24.04 -1.01
C GLU A 160 18.68 24.00 -0.08
N PHE A 161 18.47 22.88 0.62
CA PHE A 161 17.37 22.73 1.57
C PHE A 161 17.81 23.03 3.01
N PRO A 162 16.94 23.64 3.83
CA PRO A 162 17.21 23.82 5.27
C PRO A 162 17.10 22.47 6.01
N ILE A 163 17.91 22.33 7.05
CA ILE A 163 17.95 21.13 7.91
C ILE A 163 17.48 21.51 9.30
N LEU A 164 16.69 20.64 9.92
CA LEU A 164 16.22 20.78 11.29
C LEU A 164 16.31 19.45 12.01
N TYR A 165 16.62 19.49 13.29
CA TYR A 165 16.86 18.32 14.14
C TYR A 165 15.73 18.16 15.14
N THR A 166 15.15 16.96 15.25
CA THR A 166 13.96 16.75 16.09
C THR A 166 14.06 15.50 16.96
N ASN A 167 13.46 15.62 18.14
CA ASN A 167 12.99 14.49 18.92
C ASN A 167 11.45 14.57 18.95
N ALA A 168 10.80 13.97 17.96
CA ALA A 168 9.35 14.04 17.83
C ALA A 168 8.61 13.42 19.03
N LYS A 169 9.21 12.43 19.69
CA LYS A 169 8.63 11.78 20.88
C LYS A 169 8.49 12.74 22.06
N ASP A 170 9.49 13.58 22.28
CA ASP A 170 9.48 14.57 23.35
C ASP A 170 8.92 15.93 22.88
N GLY A 171 8.58 16.04 21.60
CA GLY A 171 8.00 17.25 20.99
C GLY A 171 8.98 18.42 20.89
N ILE A 172 10.24 18.14 20.54
CA ILE A 172 11.34 19.12 20.55
C ILE A 172 11.95 19.24 19.14
N ALA A 173 12.29 20.48 18.74
CA ALA A 173 12.99 20.78 17.50
C ALA A 173 14.14 21.78 17.72
N HIS A 174 15.27 21.59 17.03
CA HIS A 174 16.47 22.42 17.11
C HIS A 174 16.91 22.85 15.70
N GLU A 175 17.31 24.11 15.55
CA GLU A 175 17.92 24.60 14.29
C GLU A 175 19.38 24.16 14.17
N SER A 176 20.08 24.03 15.31
CA SER A 176 21.45 23.52 15.41
C SER A 176 21.58 22.51 16.54
N LEU A 177 22.48 21.53 16.36
CA LEU A 177 22.78 20.57 17.42
C LEU A 177 23.43 21.31 18.62
N GLY A 178 22.76 21.24 19.78
CA GLY A 178 23.18 21.90 21.00
C GLY A 178 22.38 23.14 21.38
N ASP A 179 21.41 23.55 20.56
CA ASP A 179 20.46 24.59 20.94
C ASP A 179 19.54 24.09 22.07
N GLU A 180 19.19 24.98 23.00
CA GLU A 180 18.17 24.67 24.01
C GLU A 180 16.79 25.02 23.43
N SER A 181 16.04 24.02 23.06
CA SER A 181 14.61 24.14 22.68
C SER A 181 13.80 23.10 23.44
N ASN A 182 12.58 23.45 23.80
CA ASN A 182 11.67 22.57 24.55
C ASN A 182 10.32 22.32 23.79
N ASP A 183 10.25 22.74 22.55
CA ASP A 183 9.04 22.66 21.74
C ASP A 183 9.33 22.49 20.23
N LEU A 184 8.27 22.40 19.42
CA LEU A 184 8.34 22.33 17.97
C LEU A 184 8.23 23.71 17.29
N ILE A 185 8.28 24.81 18.03
CA ILE A 185 8.20 26.19 17.49
C ILE A 185 9.27 26.44 16.42
N PRO A 186 10.55 26.00 16.55
CA PRO A 186 11.53 26.16 15.48
C PRO A 186 11.08 25.55 14.15
N LEU A 187 10.44 24.38 14.18
CA LEU A 187 9.90 23.75 12.97
C LEU A 187 8.73 24.55 12.39
N LEU A 188 7.79 25.01 13.21
CA LEU A 188 6.66 25.83 12.76
C LEU A 188 7.14 27.16 12.15
N ASN A 189 8.13 27.79 12.75
CA ASN A 189 8.75 29.01 12.21
C ASN A 189 9.42 28.74 10.85
N LEU A 190 10.17 27.66 10.73
CA LEU A 190 10.83 27.30 9.47
C LEU A 190 9.81 27.00 8.37
N ILE A 191 8.74 26.26 8.67
CA ILE A 191 7.64 25.98 7.72
C ILE A 191 7.03 27.30 7.20
N THR A 192 6.74 28.25 8.09
CA THR A 192 6.06 29.48 7.72
C THR A 192 6.95 30.48 6.99
N THR A 193 8.27 30.45 7.23
CA THR A 193 9.23 31.36 6.61
C THR A 193 9.85 30.82 5.32
N PHE A 194 10.11 29.52 5.23
CA PHE A 194 10.76 28.90 4.07
C PHE A 194 9.76 28.60 2.94
N PHE A 195 8.61 27.99 3.28
CA PHE A 195 7.60 27.74 2.26
C PHE A 195 6.81 29.00 1.93
N SER A 196 6.67 29.29 0.64
CA SER A 196 5.77 30.34 0.16
C SER A 196 4.32 29.86 0.26
N GLY A 197 3.39 30.81 0.43
CA GLY A 197 1.97 30.49 0.26
C GLY A 197 1.62 30.12 -1.18
N PRO A 198 0.46 29.44 -1.40
CA PRO A 198 0.02 29.05 -2.73
C PRO A 198 -0.16 30.27 -3.65
N ASN A 199 0.28 30.13 -4.90
CA ASN A 199 0.14 31.18 -5.89
C ASN A 199 -1.26 31.17 -6.51
N THR A 200 -2.15 32.01 -6.02
CA THR A 200 -3.58 31.99 -6.33
C THR A 200 -4.11 33.38 -6.67
N ASP A 201 -5.30 33.46 -7.29
CA ASP A 201 -5.99 34.69 -7.57
C ASP A 201 -7.52 34.54 -7.35
N ASP A 202 -8.03 35.19 -6.29
CA ASP A 202 -9.44 35.16 -5.92
C ASP A 202 -10.35 35.89 -6.94
N SER A 203 -9.78 36.72 -7.83
CA SER A 203 -10.53 37.44 -8.86
C SER A 203 -10.83 36.61 -10.10
N LEU A 204 -10.16 35.49 -10.28
CA LEU A 204 -10.35 34.58 -11.41
C LEU A 204 -11.58 33.66 -11.22
N SER A 205 -11.99 33.01 -12.29
CA SER A 205 -12.99 31.94 -12.22
C SER A 205 -12.52 30.83 -11.28
N PRO A 206 -13.40 30.29 -10.42
CA PRO A 206 -13.03 29.24 -9.50
C PRO A 206 -12.55 27.99 -10.24
N GLN A 207 -11.46 27.41 -9.72
CA GLN A 207 -10.86 26.18 -10.22
C GLN A 207 -10.54 25.28 -9.02
N PHE A 208 -11.41 24.31 -8.76
CA PHE A 208 -11.23 23.33 -7.70
C PHE A 208 -10.90 21.97 -8.34
N LEU A 209 -9.68 21.50 -8.15
CA LEU A 209 -9.24 20.17 -8.62
C LEU A 209 -9.57 19.11 -7.59
N VAL A 210 -10.34 18.12 -8.00
CA VAL A 210 -10.69 16.96 -7.15
C VAL A 210 -9.51 15.98 -7.12
N THR A 211 -8.91 15.82 -5.96
CA THR A 211 -7.75 14.94 -5.75
C THR A 211 -8.09 13.67 -4.98
N ASN A 212 -9.11 13.72 -4.11
CA ASN A 212 -9.54 12.58 -3.33
C ASN A 212 -11.07 12.57 -3.20
N LEU A 213 -11.62 11.37 -2.94
CA LEU A 213 -13.04 11.16 -2.70
C LEU A 213 -13.24 10.42 -1.39
N SER A 214 -14.22 10.87 -0.63
CA SER A 214 -14.68 10.16 0.57
C SER A 214 -16.20 10.01 0.51
N TYR A 215 -16.75 9.18 1.36
CA TYR A 215 -18.19 8.97 1.45
C TYR A 215 -18.67 9.22 2.88
N ASP A 216 -19.68 10.05 3.00
CA ASP A 216 -20.37 10.32 4.25
C ASP A 216 -21.80 9.79 4.17
N SER A 217 -22.28 9.18 5.26
CA SER A 217 -23.61 8.54 5.29
C SER A 217 -24.77 9.51 5.14
N TYR A 218 -24.57 10.82 5.45
CA TYR A 218 -25.61 11.83 5.42
C TYR A 218 -25.57 12.69 4.16
N VAL A 219 -24.36 13.09 3.72
CA VAL A 219 -24.20 14.00 2.58
C VAL A 219 -23.76 13.28 1.30
N GLY A 220 -23.51 11.97 1.36
CA GLY A 220 -23.12 11.17 0.21
C GLY A 220 -21.64 11.32 -0.16
N GLN A 221 -21.36 11.41 -1.45
CA GLN A 221 -20.01 11.57 -1.98
C GLN A 221 -19.44 12.96 -1.63
N VAL A 222 -18.22 12.99 -1.12
CA VAL A 222 -17.49 14.19 -0.73
C VAL A 222 -16.20 14.27 -1.53
N ALA A 223 -16.09 15.29 -2.37
CA ALA A 223 -14.89 15.62 -3.13
C ALA A 223 -13.92 16.45 -2.28
N ILE A 224 -12.67 16.01 -2.18
CA ILE A 224 -11.59 16.71 -1.47
C ILE A 224 -10.57 17.14 -2.53
N GLY A 225 -10.08 18.37 -2.39
CA GLY A 225 -9.12 18.90 -3.33
C GLY A 225 -8.61 20.28 -2.91
N ARG A 226 -7.87 20.93 -3.80
CA ARG A 226 -7.40 22.29 -3.63
C ARG A 226 -8.20 23.25 -4.51
N LEU A 227 -8.59 24.39 -3.96
CA LEU A 227 -9.12 25.50 -4.73
C LEU A 227 -7.96 26.37 -5.24
N ASP A 228 -7.55 26.16 -6.49
CA ASP A 228 -6.37 26.82 -7.04
C ASP A 228 -6.62 28.30 -7.35
N ASN A 229 -7.82 28.67 -7.83
CA ASN A 229 -8.20 30.03 -8.11
C ASN A 229 -9.66 30.29 -7.75
N GLY A 230 -10.00 31.57 -7.60
CA GLY A 230 -11.37 32.06 -7.41
C GLY A 230 -11.94 31.78 -6.03
N ILE A 231 -13.23 32.02 -5.90
CA ILE A 231 -14.01 31.85 -4.67
C ILE A 231 -15.19 30.93 -4.95
N LEU A 232 -15.43 29.98 -4.05
CA LEU A 232 -16.62 29.12 -4.07
C LEU A 232 -17.63 29.58 -3.02
N GLU A 233 -18.89 29.65 -3.39
CA GLU A 233 -20.02 30.08 -2.54
C GLU A 233 -21.15 29.05 -2.61
N MET A 234 -21.76 28.71 -1.47
CA MET A 234 -22.82 27.69 -1.34
C MET A 234 -24.03 27.90 -2.27
N ASN A 235 -24.41 29.14 -2.53
CA ASN A 235 -25.63 29.45 -3.26
C ASN A 235 -25.44 29.63 -4.76
N LYS A 236 -24.23 29.43 -5.26
CA LYS A 236 -23.92 29.52 -6.70
C LYS A 236 -23.98 28.15 -7.38
N GLN A 237 -24.11 28.21 -8.70
CA GLN A 237 -24.05 27.02 -9.57
C GLN A 237 -22.70 26.96 -10.27
N TYR A 238 -22.20 25.75 -10.43
CA TYR A 238 -20.89 25.48 -10.99
C TYR A 238 -20.96 24.41 -12.09
N SER A 239 -19.91 24.30 -12.88
CA SER A 239 -19.72 23.25 -13.87
C SER A 239 -18.76 22.21 -13.35
N LEU A 240 -19.10 20.94 -13.50
CA LEU A 240 -18.20 19.80 -13.31
C LEU A 240 -17.55 19.46 -14.66
N CYS A 241 -16.28 19.77 -14.80
CA CYS A 241 -15.47 19.46 -15.98
C CYS A 241 -14.85 18.07 -15.83
N GLY A 242 -15.50 17.06 -16.38
CA GLY A 242 -15.04 15.67 -16.39
C GLY A 242 -14.14 15.36 -17.59
N LYS A 243 -13.73 14.07 -17.70
CA LYS A 243 -12.85 13.58 -18.78
C LYS A 243 -13.52 13.66 -20.16
N GLU A 244 -14.79 13.29 -20.25
CA GLU A 244 -15.51 13.14 -21.52
C GLU A 244 -16.50 14.28 -21.75
N GLN A 245 -17.03 14.86 -20.69
CA GLN A 245 -18.07 15.87 -20.77
C GLN A 245 -18.00 16.87 -19.62
N THR A 246 -18.57 18.05 -19.85
CA THR A 246 -18.81 19.07 -18.82
C THR A 246 -20.28 19.06 -18.45
N VAL A 247 -20.57 18.94 -17.15
CA VAL A 247 -21.95 18.96 -16.63
C VAL A 247 -22.17 20.28 -15.90
N ASN A 248 -23.05 21.11 -16.43
CA ASN A 248 -23.35 22.43 -15.88
C ASN A 248 -24.40 22.41 -14.76
N ASN A 249 -24.54 23.53 -14.07
CA ASN A 249 -25.58 23.80 -13.07
C ASN A 249 -25.53 22.87 -11.84
N GLN A 250 -24.34 22.45 -11.46
CA GLN A 250 -24.12 21.68 -10.24
C GLN A 250 -24.30 22.58 -9.01
N LYS A 251 -24.92 22.05 -7.96
CA LYS A 251 -25.11 22.74 -6.66
C LYS A 251 -24.51 21.91 -5.55
N PHE A 252 -23.86 22.59 -4.61
CA PHE A 252 -23.33 21.95 -3.41
C PHE A 252 -24.41 21.75 -2.35
N SER A 253 -24.38 20.63 -1.64
CA SER A 253 -25.17 20.42 -0.43
C SER A 253 -24.44 20.91 0.82
N ALA A 254 -23.11 20.86 0.80
CA ALA A 254 -22.25 21.37 1.87
C ALA A 254 -20.84 21.65 1.34
N MET A 255 -20.18 22.64 1.96
CA MET A 255 -18.76 22.95 1.77
C MET A 255 -18.06 22.98 3.11
N TYR A 256 -16.82 22.49 3.15
CA TYR A 256 -16.05 22.35 4.37
C TYR A 256 -14.62 22.82 4.18
N THR A 257 -14.05 23.42 5.23
CA THR A 257 -12.62 23.59 5.44
C THR A 257 -12.14 22.65 6.54
N PHE A 258 -10.84 22.40 6.65
CA PHE A 258 -10.27 21.56 7.68
C PHE A 258 -9.79 22.39 8.89
N LYS A 259 -10.08 21.89 10.11
CA LYS A 259 -9.55 22.43 11.36
C LYS A 259 -9.18 21.22 12.24
N GLY A 260 -7.88 21.02 12.49
CA GLY A 260 -7.41 19.74 12.98
C GLY A 260 -7.81 18.64 12.01
N LEU A 261 -8.40 17.59 12.50
CA LEU A 261 -8.93 16.46 11.71
C LEU A 261 -10.41 16.66 11.31
N GLU A 262 -11.07 17.67 11.83
CA GLU A 262 -12.49 17.89 11.64
C GLU A 262 -12.78 18.71 10.38
N LYS A 263 -13.89 18.40 9.72
CA LYS A 263 -14.44 19.17 8.61
C LYS A 263 -15.42 20.19 9.17
N VAL A 264 -15.08 21.47 9.07
CA VAL A 264 -15.94 22.59 9.52
C VAL A 264 -16.73 23.12 8.36
N LYS A 265 -18.06 23.16 8.49
CA LYS A 265 -18.97 23.67 7.46
C LYS A 265 -18.83 25.18 7.31
N VAL A 266 -18.73 25.64 6.05
CA VAL A 266 -18.60 27.06 5.70
C VAL A 266 -19.48 27.41 4.49
N ASP A 267 -19.81 28.68 4.33
CA ASP A 267 -20.64 29.19 3.22
C ASP A 267 -19.80 29.76 2.07
N THR A 268 -18.53 30.08 2.33
CA THR A 268 -17.61 30.64 1.33
C THR A 268 -16.23 30.01 1.53
N LEU A 269 -15.55 29.71 0.43
CA LEU A 269 -14.19 29.17 0.39
C LEU A 269 -13.35 30.02 -0.56
N GLU A 270 -12.17 30.40 -0.10
CA GLU A 270 -11.18 31.19 -0.85
C GLU A 270 -10.10 30.28 -1.44
N SER A 271 -9.45 30.75 -2.52
CA SER A 271 -8.39 29.98 -3.19
C SER A 271 -7.18 29.73 -2.30
N GLY A 272 -6.43 28.68 -2.62
CA GLY A 272 -5.22 28.24 -1.92
C GLY A 272 -5.48 27.23 -0.81
N ASP A 273 -6.71 27.05 -0.33
CA ASP A 273 -7.02 26.11 0.75
C ASP A 273 -7.33 24.69 0.22
N ILE A 274 -7.05 23.71 1.06
CA ILE A 274 -7.51 22.32 0.87
C ILE A 274 -8.91 22.22 1.48
N ILE A 275 -9.89 21.86 0.67
CA ILE A 275 -11.31 21.94 0.99
C ILE A 275 -12.05 20.64 0.65
N ALA A 276 -13.26 20.51 1.18
CA ALA A 276 -14.13 19.38 0.85
C ALA A 276 -15.52 19.87 0.44
N ILE A 277 -16.10 19.26 -0.61
CA ILE A 277 -17.37 19.65 -1.20
C ILE A 277 -18.27 18.43 -1.33
N ALA A 278 -19.53 18.53 -0.92
CA ALA A 278 -20.54 17.50 -1.04
C ALA A 278 -21.73 17.95 -1.92
N GLY A 279 -22.46 16.96 -2.47
CA GLY A 279 -23.70 17.20 -3.23
C GLY A 279 -23.52 17.26 -4.73
N ILE A 280 -22.37 16.85 -5.26
CA ILE A 280 -22.16 16.64 -6.70
C ILE A 280 -22.18 15.16 -6.98
N ASP A 281 -23.07 14.73 -7.88
CA ASP A 281 -23.17 13.34 -8.28
C ASP A 281 -22.10 12.97 -9.34
N ASN A 282 -21.62 11.74 -9.26
CA ASN A 282 -20.68 11.17 -10.23
C ASN A 282 -19.36 11.92 -10.41
N VAL A 283 -18.94 12.67 -9.41
CA VAL A 283 -17.64 13.34 -9.42
C VAL A 283 -16.52 12.30 -9.37
N GLN A 284 -15.49 12.52 -10.18
CA GLN A 284 -14.32 11.64 -10.26
C GLN A 284 -13.05 12.39 -9.87
N ILE A 285 -12.04 11.63 -9.46
CA ILE A 285 -10.71 12.20 -9.19
C ILE A 285 -10.10 12.72 -10.50
N GLY A 286 -9.54 13.93 -10.45
CA GLY A 286 -9.03 14.65 -11.61
C GLY A 286 -10.06 15.52 -12.31
N ASP A 287 -11.34 15.51 -11.90
CA ASP A 287 -12.33 16.46 -12.38
C ASP A 287 -12.06 17.84 -11.80
N THR A 288 -12.43 18.87 -12.55
CA THR A 288 -12.36 20.27 -12.09
C THR A 288 -13.75 20.84 -11.91
N ILE A 289 -14.02 21.42 -10.75
CA ILE A 289 -15.20 22.27 -10.55
C ILE A 289 -14.85 23.71 -10.89
N SER A 290 -15.59 24.30 -11.81
CA SER A 290 -15.34 25.65 -12.32
C SER A 290 -16.62 26.45 -12.50
N SER A 291 -16.50 27.71 -12.95
CA SER A 291 -17.65 28.59 -13.25
C SER A 291 -18.51 28.00 -14.37
N ASN A 292 -19.84 28.21 -14.29
CA ASN A 292 -20.78 27.87 -15.37
C ASN A 292 -20.60 28.71 -16.62
N GLU A 293 -20.24 29.99 -16.46
CA GLU A 293 -20.19 30.95 -17.57
C GLU A 293 -18.97 30.73 -18.45
N ASN A 294 -17.84 30.36 -17.82
CA ASN A 294 -16.59 30.13 -18.52
C ASN A 294 -15.83 28.97 -17.82
N PRO A 295 -16.20 27.70 -18.11
CA PRO A 295 -15.53 26.55 -17.54
C PRO A 295 -14.04 26.52 -17.94
N ASN A 296 -13.16 26.50 -16.96
CA ASN A 296 -11.71 26.46 -17.17
C ASN A 296 -11.10 25.30 -16.37
N PRO A 297 -11.05 24.07 -16.96
CA PRO A 297 -10.54 22.89 -16.25
C PRO A 297 -9.02 22.97 -16.08
N LEU A 298 -8.56 22.49 -14.93
CA LEU A 298 -7.14 22.23 -14.68
C LEU A 298 -6.69 20.94 -15.39
N PRO A 299 -5.38 20.78 -15.64
CA PRO A 299 -4.82 19.51 -16.13
C PRO A 299 -5.23 18.38 -15.20
N ARG A 300 -5.64 17.25 -15.78
CA ARG A 300 -5.98 16.07 -14.98
C ARG A 300 -4.74 15.47 -14.33
N ILE A 301 -4.95 14.85 -13.17
CA ILE A 301 -3.88 14.16 -12.47
C ILE A 301 -3.49 12.93 -13.30
N GLU A 302 -2.24 12.88 -13.72
CA GLU A 302 -1.67 11.70 -14.35
C GLU A 302 -1.31 10.68 -13.27
N ILE A 303 -1.80 9.47 -13.42
CA ILE A 303 -1.52 8.35 -12.51
C ILE A 303 -0.87 7.26 -13.35
N ASP A 304 0.23 6.73 -12.85
CA ASP A 304 0.91 5.63 -13.50
C ASP A 304 -0.01 4.42 -13.69
N GLU A 305 0.14 3.72 -14.79
CA GLU A 305 -0.68 2.58 -15.14
C GLU A 305 -0.45 1.37 -14.21
N PRO A 306 -1.49 0.52 -14.01
CA PRO A 306 -1.34 -0.70 -13.24
C PRO A 306 -0.36 -1.68 -13.90
N THR A 307 0.39 -2.41 -13.07
CA THR A 307 1.40 -3.39 -13.49
C THR A 307 1.05 -4.84 -13.14
N VAL A 308 0.13 -5.04 -12.20
CA VAL A 308 -0.29 -6.35 -11.69
C VAL A 308 -1.80 -6.53 -11.83
N SER A 309 -2.25 -7.73 -12.15
CA SER A 309 -3.66 -8.12 -12.17
C SER A 309 -3.91 -9.33 -11.28
N ILE A 310 -5.09 -9.37 -10.65
CA ILE A 310 -5.62 -10.53 -9.91
C ILE A 310 -7.05 -10.78 -10.35
N PHE A 311 -7.42 -12.05 -10.50
CA PHE A 311 -8.81 -12.41 -10.80
C PHE A 311 -9.57 -12.71 -9.52
N PHE A 312 -10.68 -12.00 -9.31
CA PHE A 312 -11.65 -12.26 -8.26
C PHE A 312 -12.75 -13.16 -8.82
N HIS A 313 -13.05 -14.24 -8.13
CA HIS A 313 -14.04 -15.24 -8.49
C HIS A 313 -15.09 -15.35 -7.40
N VAL A 314 -16.34 -15.61 -7.78
CA VAL A 314 -17.34 -16.05 -6.81
C VAL A 314 -16.91 -17.38 -6.19
N ASN A 315 -17.02 -17.50 -4.86
CA ASN A 315 -16.70 -18.77 -4.20
C ASN A 315 -17.73 -19.85 -4.57
N ASN A 316 -17.24 -20.92 -5.18
CA ASN A 316 -18.01 -22.10 -5.58
C ASN A 316 -17.54 -23.36 -4.84
N GLY A 317 -16.78 -23.20 -3.75
CA GLY A 317 -16.26 -24.30 -2.95
C GLY A 317 -17.35 -25.03 -2.14
N PRO A 318 -17.03 -26.19 -1.57
CA PRO A 318 -17.98 -26.96 -0.73
C PRO A 318 -18.43 -26.24 0.54
N PHE A 319 -17.70 -25.23 0.98
CA PHE A 319 -18.00 -24.41 2.15
C PHE A 319 -18.54 -23.01 1.79
N ALA A 320 -18.81 -22.77 0.50
CA ALA A 320 -19.32 -21.47 0.05
C ALA A 320 -20.61 -21.06 0.77
N GLY A 321 -20.68 -19.79 1.19
CA GLY A 321 -21.84 -19.19 1.87
C GLY A 321 -22.02 -19.59 3.34
N ARG A 322 -21.07 -20.27 3.95
CA ARG A 322 -21.15 -20.62 5.37
C ARG A 322 -20.75 -19.48 6.29
N GLU A 323 -19.77 -18.67 5.88
CA GLU A 323 -19.13 -17.64 6.70
C GLU A 323 -19.38 -16.23 6.17
N GLY A 324 -19.50 -16.06 4.84
CA GLY A 324 -19.68 -14.77 4.21
C GLY A 324 -21.13 -14.28 4.18
N LYS A 325 -21.31 -12.97 4.42
CA LYS A 325 -22.61 -12.28 4.25
C LYS A 325 -22.86 -11.92 2.78
N TYR A 326 -21.83 -11.54 2.08
CA TYR A 326 -21.86 -11.08 0.67
C TYR A 326 -21.12 -12.07 -0.21
N VAL A 327 -21.85 -12.95 -0.89
CA VAL A 327 -21.30 -14.10 -1.61
C VAL A 327 -21.64 -14.12 -3.11
N THR A 328 -22.48 -13.19 -3.58
CA THR A 328 -22.95 -13.19 -4.97
C THR A 328 -22.04 -12.36 -5.88
N SER A 329 -22.01 -12.69 -7.17
CA SER A 329 -21.32 -11.93 -8.22
C SER A 329 -21.70 -10.44 -8.18
N ARG A 330 -22.98 -10.12 -7.98
CA ARG A 330 -23.48 -8.75 -7.86
C ARG A 330 -22.87 -8.02 -6.66
N ASN A 331 -22.84 -8.66 -5.47
CA ASN A 331 -22.26 -8.02 -4.28
C ASN A 331 -20.78 -7.67 -4.50
N ILE A 332 -20.01 -8.61 -5.07
CA ILE A 332 -18.58 -8.42 -5.37
C ILE A 332 -18.42 -7.30 -6.40
N SER A 333 -19.18 -7.31 -7.49
CA SER A 333 -19.16 -6.28 -8.52
C SER A 333 -19.45 -4.89 -7.94
N ASP A 334 -20.55 -4.75 -7.19
CA ASP A 334 -20.97 -3.47 -6.62
C ASP A 334 -19.90 -2.92 -5.65
N ARG A 335 -19.25 -3.80 -4.87
CA ARG A 335 -18.17 -3.41 -3.96
C ARG A 335 -16.91 -2.97 -4.71
N LEU A 336 -16.50 -3.73 -5.72
CA LEU A 336 -15.36 -3.40 -6.56
C LEU A 336 -15.59 -2.08 -7.31
N GLN A 337 -16.81 -1.84 -7.85
CA GLN A 337 -17.15 -0.57 -8.49
C GLN A 337 -17.06 0.62 -7.51
N LYS A 338 -17.45 0.45 -6.25
CA LYS A 338 -17.27 1.50 -5.23
C LYS A 338 -15.79 1.77 -4.96
N GLU A 339 -14.95 0.74 -4.97
CA GLU A 339 -13.51 0.91 -4.74
C GLU A 339 -12.87 1.80 -5.81
N ILE A 340 -13.22 1.64 -7.09
CA ILE A 340 -12.63 2.45 -8.18
C ILE A 340 -12.98 3.93 -8.03
N LEU A 341 -14.11 4.26 -7.42
CA LEU A 341 -14.50 5.65 -7.24
C LEU A 341 -13.53 6.39 -6.31
N SER A 342 -12.99 5.70 -5.30
CA SER A 342 -12.03 6.27 -4.33
C SER A 342 -10.58 5.95 -4.68
N ASN A 343 -10.32 4.87 -5.40
CA ASN A 343 -8.96 4.40 -5.71
C ASN A 343 -8.74 4.32 -7.22
N VAL A 344 -8.29 5.42 -7.81
CA VAL A 344 -8.07 5.55 -9.27
C VAL A 344 -6.88 4.76 -9.80
N SER A 345 -6.00 4.26 -8.94
CA SER A 345 -4.91 3.35 -9.35
C SER A 345 -5.38 1.92 -9.56
N LEU A 346 -6.63 1.60 -9.21
CA LEU A 346 -7.27 0.34 -9.53
C LEU A 346 -8.11 0.44 -10.80
N GLN A 347 -8.09 -0.62 -11.59
CA GLN A 347 -8.95 -0.79 -12.76
C GLN A 347 -9.66 -2.14 -12.67
N ILE A 348 -10.93 -2.16 -13.04
CA ILE A 348 -11.71 -3.40 -13.13
C ILE A 348 -12.04 -3.62 -14.59
N ILE A 349 -11.55 -4.74 -15.12
CA ILE A 349 -11.83 -5.15 -16.49
C ILE A 349 -12.95 -6.21 -16.44
N PRO A 350 -14.08 -5.98 -17.11
CA PRO A 350 -15.11 -6.98 -17.23
C PRO A 350 -14.56 -8.23 -17.94
N SER A 351 -14.76 -9.39 -17.35
CA SER A 351 -14.41 -10.67 -17.97
C SER A 351 -15.58 -11.17 -18.84
N GLU A 352 -15.29 -12.03 -19.82
CA GLU A 352 -16.33 -12.75 -20.57
C GLU A 352 -17.22 -13.63 -19.67
N LYS A 353 -16.71 -14.01 -18.50
CA LYS A 353 -17.43 -14.79 -17.49
C LYS A 353 -18.05 -13.85 -16.45
N THR A 354 -19.32 -13.96 -16.22
CA THR A 354 -20.10 -13.11 -15.28
C THR A 354 -19.68 -13.22 -13.83
N ASP A 355 -18.96 -14.29 -13.45
CA ASP A 355 -18.56 -14.60 -12.09
C ASP A 355 -17.06 -14.35 -11.82
N VAL A 356 -16.39 -13.65 -12.77
CA VAL A 356 -14.95 -13.39 -12.71
C VAL A 356 -14.70 -11.91 -12.99
N PHE A 357 -13.92 -11.26 -12.13
CA PHE A 357 -13.53 -9.86 -12.27
C PHE A 357 -12.01 -9.77 -12.29
N GLU A 358 -11.46 -9.21 -13.35
CA GLU A 358 -10.04 -8.87 -13.40
C GLU A 358 -9.84 -7.52 -12.73
N VAL A 359 -9.08 -7.50 -11.63
CA VAL A 359 -8.71 -6.29 -10.90
C VAL A 359 -7.24 -6.03 -11.14
N ARG A 360 -6.93 -4.85 -11.69
CA ARG A 360 -5.58 -4.39 -11.99
C ARG A 360 -5.15 -3.31 -11.01
N GLY A 361 -3.91 -3.35 -10.58
CA GLY A 361 -3.31 -2.37 -9.65
C GLY A 361 -1.80 -2.27 -9.79
N ARG A 362 -1.20 -1.52 -8.89
CA ARG A 362 0.24 -1.18 -8.93
C ARG A 362 1.13 -2.29 -8.37
N GLY A 363 0.68 -3.02 -7.36
CA GLY A 363 1.48 -4.02 -6.69
C GLY A 363 0.68 -5.01 -5.84
N GLU A 364 1.38 -6.01 -5.29
CA GLU A 364 0.78 -7.08 -4.49
C GLU A 364 0.18 -6.57 -3.18
N LEU A 365 0.84 -5.61 -2.52
CA LEU A 365 0.38 -5.07 -1.25
C LEU A 365 -0.96 -4.33 -1.41
N GLN A 366 -1.13 -3.56 -2.49
CA GLN A 366 -2.40 -2.90 -2.79
C GLN A 366 -3.52 -3.91 -2.97
N MET A 367 -3.25 -5.01 -3.69
CA MET A 367 -4.23 -6.09 -3.87
C MET A 367 -4.56 -6.79 -2.54
N ALA A 368 -3.56 -7.10 -1.73
CA ALA A 368 -3.74 -7.73 -0.43
C ALA A 368 -4.55 -6.86 0.53
N VAL A 369 -4.35 -5.55 0.52
CA VAL A 369 -5.15 -4.59 1.30
C VAL A 369 -6.60 -4.60 0.85
N LEU A 370 -6.88 -4.55 -0.47
CA LEU A 370 -8.24 -4.63 -1.00
C LEU A 370 -8.94 -5.94 -0.58
N ILE A 371 -8.26 -7.07 -0.73
CA ILE A 371 -8.78 -8.39 -0.37
C ILE A 371 -9.09 -8.46 1.13
N GLU A 372 -8.18 -7.98 1.98
CA GLU A 372 -8.37 -7.99 3.44
C GLU A 372 -9.49 -7.04 3.88
N THR A 373 -9.62 -5.86 3.25
CA THR A 373 -10.72 -4.92 3.52
C THR A 373 -12.06 -5.57 3.19
N MET A 374 -12.20 -6.16 2.00
CA MET A 374 -13.42 -6.86 1.60
C MET A 374 -13.74 -8.04 2.54
N ARG A 375 -12.72 -8.79 2.97
CA ARG A 375 -12.86 -9.88 3.95
C ARG A 375 -13.48 -9.38 5.26
N ARG A 376 -12.97 -8.28 5.82
CA ARG A 376 -13.48 -7.66 7.07
C ARG A 376 -14.87 -7.07 6.93
N GLU A 377 -15.24 -6.61 5.74
CA GLU A 377 -16.58 -6.14 5.42
C GLU A 377 -17.61 -7.29 5.31
N GLY A 378 -17.17 -8.55 5.38
CA GLY A 378 -18.04 -9.74 5.35
C GLY A 378 -18.24 -10.35 3.97
N TYR A 379 -17.38 -10.03 3.00
CA TYR A 379 -17.40 -10.65 1.68
C TYR A 379 -16.73 -12.02 1.69
N GLU A 380 -17.24 -12.92 0.83
CA GLU A 380 -16.67 -14.23 0.57
C GLU A 380 -16.44 -14.38 -0.93
N PHE A 381 -15.21 -14.71 -1.33
CA PHE A 381 -14.79 -14.81 -2.72
C PHE A 381 -13.51 -15.67 -2.84
N MET A 382 -13.07 -15.91 -4.06
CA MET A 382 -11.78 -16.53 -4.32
C MET A 382 -10.90 -15.59 -5.14
N VAL A 383 -9.58 -15.68 -4.95
CA VAL A 383 -8.62 -14.94 -5.75
C VAL A 383 -7.61 -15.88 -6.40
N SER A 384 -7.22 -15.51 -7.63
CA SER A 384 -6.14 -16.18 -8.35
C SER A 384 -4.77 -15.67 -7.90
N ARG A 385 -3.73 -16.31 -8.40
CA ARG A 385 -2.37 -15.79 -8.32
C ARG A 385 -2.27 -14.41 -8.99
N PRO A 386 -1.47 -13.47 -8.44
CA PRO A 386 -1.12 -12.24 -9.13
C PRO A 386 -0.36 -12.52 -10.43
N GLU A 387 -0.72 -11.80 -11.48
CA GLU A 387 -0.07 -11.86 -12.78
C GLU A 387 0.37 -10.46 -13.22
N VAL A 388 1.51 -10.37 -13.91
CA VAL A 388 1.96 -9.07 -14.44
C VAL A 388 1.25 -8.74 -15.74
N ILE A 389 0.95 -7.47 -15.94
CA ILE A 389 0.31 -6.96 -17.15
C ILE A 389 1.37 -6.82 -18.24
N VAL A 390 1.26 -7.66 -19.26
CA VAL A 390 2.16 -7.69 -20.40
C VAL A 390 1.64 -6.76 -21.50
N LYS A 391 2.52 -6.01 -22.13
CA LYS A 391 2.22 -5.13 -23.27
C LYS A 391 2.98 -5.56 -24.53
N GLU A 392 2.46 -5.21 -25.67
CA GLU A 392 3.17 -5.29 -26.93
C GLU A 392 3.77 -3.91 -27.26
N ILE A 393 5.08 -3.80 -27.25
CA ILE A 393 5.81 -2.57 -27.55
C ILE A 393 6.73 -2.87 -28.75
N ASP A 394 6.60 -2.09 -29.81
CA ASP A 394 7.36 -2.28 -31.07
C ASP A 394 7.26 -3.71 -31.64
N GLY A 395 6.06 -4.34 -31.51
CA GLY A 395 5.83 -5.70 -31.98
C GLY A 395 6.50 -6.79 -31.15
N LYS A 396 6.99 -6.46 -29.93
CA LYS A 396 7.60 -7.40 -29.00
C LYS A 396 6.81 -7.47 -27.71
N LYS A 397 6.62 -8.70 -27.23
CA LYS A 397 6.07 -8.94 -25.90
C LYS A 397 6.99 -8.33 -24.86
N SER A 398 6.49 -7.36 -24.08
CA SER A 398 7.24 -6.62 -23.06
C SER A 398 6.54 -6.76 -21.70
N GLU A 399 7.33 -6.81 -20.65
CA GLU A 399 6.90 -6.97 -19.28
C GLU A 399 7.38 -5.81 -18.40
N PRO A 400 6.66 -5.49 -17.30
CA PRO A 400 7.07 -4.42 -16.41
C PRO A 400 8.34 -4.83 -15.67
N MET A 401 9.25 -3.85 -15.53
CA MET A 401 10.52 -3.97 -14.84
C MET A 401 10.50 -3.16 -13.55
N GLU A 402 11.25 -3.62 -12.56
CA GLU A 402 11.45 -2.91 -11.32
C GLU A 402 12.93 -2.75 -11.01
N LYS A 403 13.29 -1.58 -10.49
CA LYS A 403 14.56 -1.32 -9.85
C LYS A 403 14.39 -1.64 -8.35
N VAL A 404 15.11 -2.67 -7.88
CA VAL A 404 15.01 -3.16 -6.50
C VAL A 404 16.22 -2.67 -5.71
N PHE A 405 15.94 -2.09 -4.56
CA PHE A 405 16.92 -1.65 -3.58
C PHE A 405 16.86 -2.56 -2.36
N ILE A 406 17.97 -3.11 -1.98
CA ILE A 406 18.08 -4.04 -0.85
C ILE A 406 19.19 -3.56 0.07
N ASP A 407 18.86 -3.40 1.35
CA ASP A 407 19.81 -3.23 2.41
C ASP A 407 19.82 -4.51 3.27
N THR A 408 20.98 -5.13 3.44
CA THR A 408 21.11 -6.40 4.14
C THR A 408 22.48 -6.55 4.79
N PRO A 409 22.61 -7.31 5.91
CA PRO A 409 23.91 -7.69 6.42
C PRO A 409 24.73 -8.43 5.36
N GLU A 410 26.04 -8.20 5.34
CA GLU A 410 26.96 -8.77 4.34
C GLU A 410 26.87 -10.29 4.20
N ASP A 411 26.60 -10.99 5.30
CA ASP A 411 26.46 -12.46 5.34
C ASP A 411 25.36 -12.99 4.41
N TYR A 412 24.36 -12.17 4.10
CA TYR A 412 23.21 -12.57 3.27
C TYR A 412 23.31 -12.11 1.82
N VAL A 413 24.30 -11.30 1.44
CA VAL A 413 24.48 -10.79 0.06
C VAL A 413 24.51 -11.94 -0.96
N GLY A 414 25.22 -13.01 -0.64
CA GLY A 414 25.34 -14.19 -1.53
C GLY A 414 24.01 -14.87 -1.80
N VAL A 415 23.23 -15.15 -0.76
CA VAL A 415 21.94 -15.85 -0.90
C VAL A 415 20.90 -14.98 -1.61
N VAL A 416 20.88 -13.70 -1.31
CA VAL A 416 19.97 -12.72 -1.96
C VAL A 416 20.29 -12.62 -3.44
N THR A 417 21.56 -12.43 -3.80
CA THR A 417 22.02 -12.32 -5.19
C THR A 417 21.71 -13.58 -5.99
N GLU A 418 21.96 -14.78 -5.43
CA GLU A 418 21.65 -16.05 -6.08
C GLU A 418 20.16 -16.17 -6.41
N LYS A 419 19.29 -15.87 -5.43
CA LYS A 419 17.84 -16.02 -5.58
C LYS A 419 17.24 -15.03 -6.57
N LEU A 420 17.66 -13.75 -6.53
CA LEU A 420 17.21 -12.75 -7.49
C LEU A 420 17.70 -13.07 -8.91
N SER A 421 18.93 -13.53 -9.06
CA SER A 421 19.48 -13.93 -10.37
C SER A 421 18.69 -15.10 -10.99
N LYS A 422 18.26 -16.09 -10.19
CA LYS A 422 17.36 -17.17 -10.66
C LYS A 422 16.02 -16.65 -11.15
N ARG A 423 15.56 -15.51 -10.60
CA ARG A 423 14.31 -14.83 -10.96
C ARG A 423 14.51 -13.77 -12.05
N LYS A 424 15.63 -13.83 -12.81
CA LYS A 424 16.01 -12.91 -13.90
C LYS A 424 16.42 -11.52 -13.43
N GLY A 425 16.71 -11.31 -12.14
CA GLY A 425 17.29 -10.08 -11.63
C GLY A 425 18.73 -9.93 -12.08
N LYS A 426 19.06 -8.71 -12.52
CA LYS A 426 20.43 -8.30 -12.88
C LYS A 426 20.91 -7.29 -11.85
N MET A 427 21.98 -7.60 -11.13
CA MET A 427 22.59 -6.66 -10.19
C MET A 427 23.20 -5.50 -10.97
N THR A 428 22.82 -4.29 -10.62
CA THR A 428 23.28 -3.04 -11.23
C THR A 428 24.30 -2.33 -10.36
N ASN A 429 24.18 -2.47 -9.03
CA ASN A 429 25.10 -1.85 -8.08
C ASN A 429 25.26 -2.70 -6.82
N LEU A 430 26.42 -2.60 -6.18
CA LEU A 430 26.72 -3.18 -4.87
C LEU A 430 27.63 -2.21 -4.12
N MET A 431 27.14 -1.66 -3.03
CA MET A 431 27.89 -0.81 -2.12
C MET A 431 28.00 -1.47 -0.74
N ASN A 432 29.18 -1.46 -0.17
CA ASN A 432 29.41 -1.94 1.19
C ASN A 432 29.59 -0.74 2.11
N ASN A 433 28.74 -0.58 3.10
CA ASN A 433 28.71 0.58 3.99
C ASN A 433 29.81 0.53 5.08
N GLY A 434 30.68 -0.49 5.07
CA GLY A 434 31.80 -0.59 6.02
C GLY A 434 31.43 -0.94 7.46
N PHE A 435 30.13 -1.06 7.77
CA PHE A 435 29.59 -1.40 9.11
C PHE A 435 28.92 -2.78 9.13
N GLY A 436 29.31 -3.68 8.24
CA GLY A 436 28.77 -5.05 8.15
C GLY A 436 27.41 -5.13 7.43
N ARG A 437 26.98 -4.07 6.73
CA ARG A 437 25.82 -4.05 5.86
C ARG A 437 26.20 -3.68 4.43
N ALA A 438 25.42 -4.18 3.48
CA ALA A 438 25.60 -3.91 2.07
C ALA A 438 24.28 -3.47 1.44
N THR A 439 24.36 -2.50 0.54
CA THR A 439 23.27 -2.05 -0.29
C THR A 439 23.43 -2.63 -1.69
N LEU A 440 22.38 -3.29 -2.18
CA LEU A 440 22.32 -3.95 -3.48
C LEU A 440 21.25 -3.29 -4.35
N GLU A 441 21.56 -3.06 -5.62
CA GLU A 441 20.55 -2.64 -6.60
C GLU A 441 20.42 -3.70 -7.69
N PHE A 442 19.16 -4.00 -8.05
CA PHE A 442 18.83 -4.95 -9.11
C PHE A 442 17.82 -4.35 -10.07
N SER A 443 17.95 -4.65 -11.35
CA SER A 443 16.86 -4.53 -12.33
C SER A 443 16.26 -5.90 -12.56
N ILE A 444 14.95 -6.06 -12.33
CA ILE A 444 14.25 -7.36 -12.34
C ILE A 444 12.85 -7.22 -12.94
N PRO A 445 12.35 -8.21 -13.71
CA PRO A 445 10.94 -8.24 -14.08
C PRO A 445 10.03 -8.29 -12.85
N SER A 446 8.95 -7.48 -12.81
CA SER A 446 8.02 -7.43 -11.66
C SER A 446 7.52 -8.82 -11.24
N ARG A 447 7.26 -9.73 -12.21
CA ARG A 447 6.89 -11.12 -11.89
C ARG A 447 7.98 -11.90 -11.15
N GLY A 448 9.23 -11.46 -11.19
CA GLY A 448 10.34 -12.05 -10.43
C GLY A 448 10.28 -11.71 -8.95
N LEU A 449 9.58 -10.65 -8.57
CA LEU A 449 9.37 -10.24 -7.18
C LEU A 449 8.14 -10.91 -6.56
N ILE A 450 7.18 -11.37 -7.37
CA ILE A 450 5.99 -12.08 -6.90
C ILE A 450 6.41 -13.27 -6.02
N GLY A 451 5.98 -13.24 -4.74
CA GLY A 451 6.32 -14.24 -3.74
C GLY A 451 7.79 -14.25 -3.28
N PHE A 452 8.55 -13.20 -3.55
CA PHE A 452 9.94 -13.11 -3.10
C PHE A 452 10.09 -12.46 -1.71
N ARG A 453 9.21 -11.54 -1.34
CA ARG A 453 9.33 -10.75 -0.11
C ARG A 453 9.40 -11.60 1.15
N ASN A 454 8.50 -12.56 1.31
CA ASN A 454 8.51 -13.46 2.48
C ASN A 454 9.74 -14.37 2.49
N GLN A 455 10.16 -14.84 1.32
CA GLN A 455 11.37 -15.63 1.18
C GLN A 455 12.60 -14.82 1.58
N PHE A 456 12.70 -13.57 1.13
CA PHE A 456 13.77 -12.64 1.47
C PHE A 456 13.84 -12.38 2.98
N LEU A 457 12.72 -12.08 3.63
CA LEU A 457 12.67 -11.87 5.09
C LEU A 457 13.09 -13.13 5.85
N THR A 458 12.70 -14.30 5.39
CA THR A 458 13.13 -15.57 6.00
C THR A 458 14.63 -15.78 5.85
N ASP A 459 15.19 -15.58 4.65
CA ASP A 459 16.60 -15.77 4.35
C ASP A 459 17.51 -14.79 5.10
N THR A 460 17.04 -13.56 5.28
CA THR A 460 17.75 -12.50 6.02
C THR A 460 17.39 -12.46 7.51
N ARG A 461 16.60 -13.42 8.00
CA ARG A 461 16.11 -13.49 9.39
C ARG A 461 15.43 -12.20 9.85
N GLY A 462 14.73 -11.54 8.94
CA GLY A 462 14.05 -10.26 9.20
C GLY A 462 14.94 -9.02 9.24
N SER A 463 16.27 -9.18 9.05
CA SER A 463 17.22 -8.05 9.12
C SER A 463 17.43 -7.31 7.80
N GLY A 464 16.91 -7.85 6.68
CA GLY A 464 16.99 -7.24 5.37
C GLY A 464 15.81 -6.32 5.09
N ILE A 465 16.07 -5.21 4.40
CA ILE A 465 15.07 -4.26 3.91
C ILE A 465 15.07 -4.34 2.40
N MET A 466 13.90 -4.45 1.78
CA MET A 466 13.77 -4.52 0.32
C MET A 466 12.64 -3.60 -0.13
N ASN A 467 12.92 -2.78 -1.13
CA ASN A 467 11.95 -1.94 -1.79
C ASN A 467 12.15 -1.99 -3.30
N SER A 468 11.08 -1.79 -4.05
CA SER A 468 11.11 -1.78 -5.50
C SER A 468 10.42 -0.54 -6.07
N LEU A 469 10.90 -0.10 -7.22
CA LEU A 469 10.34 1.01 -7.98
C LEU A 469 10.11 0.55 -9.41
N PHE A 470 8.95 0.88 -9.97
CA PHE A 470 8.68 0.64 -11.38
C PHE A 470 9.69 1.37 -12.27
N ASP A 471 10.30 0.66 -13.21
CA ASP A 471 11.38 1.13 -14.09
C ASP A 471 11.02 0.93 -15.58
N GLY A 472 9.74 1.07 -15.92
CA GLY A 472 9.27 0.96 -17.29
C GLY A 472 9.03 -0.48 -17.76
N TYR A 473 9.08 -0.69 -19.08
CA TYR A 473 8.84 -1.99 -19.70
C TYR A 473 10.08 -2.43 -20.47
N ALA A 474 10.39 -3.73 -20.42
CA ALA A 474 11.45 -4.35 -21.22
C ALA A 474 10.95 -5.62 -21.92
N PRO A 475 11.62 -6.08 -22.98
CA PRO A 475 11.29 -7.33 -23.63
C PRO A 475 11.26 -8.50 -22.66
N TRP A 476 10.33 -9.42 -22.86
CA TRP A 476 10.13 -10.62 -22.04
C TRP A 476 11.44 -11.39 -21.78
N ALA A 477 11.83 -11.53 -20.51
CA ALA A 477 13.13 -12.13 -20.10
C ALA A 477 13.14 -13.67 -20.09
N GLY A 478 12.09 -14.33 -20.60
CA GLY A 478 11.94 -15.78 -20.59
C GLY A 478 11.32 -16.31 -19.30
N GLU A 479 11.18 -17.62 -19.16
CA GLU A 479 10.53 -18.25 -18.01
C GLU A 479 11.30 -18.01 -16.71
N ILE A 480 10.53 -17.77 -15.63
CA ILE A 480 11.05 -17.71 -14.25
C ILE A 480 10.58 -18.98 -13.54
N PRO A 481 11.48 -19.70 -12.84
CA PRO A 481 11.10 -20.87 -12.06
C PRO A 481 10.05 -20.50 -11.01
N GLN A 482 8.93 -21.19 -11.04
CA GLN A 482 7.91 -21.10 -10.00
C GLN A 482 8.29 -21.97 -8.80
N ARG A 483 7.37 -22.13 -7.84
CA ARG A 483 7.52 -23.05 -6.73
C ARG A 483 7.90 -24.44 -7.26
N THR A 484 9.03 -24.99 -6.82
CA THR A 484 9.53 -26.31 -7.23
C THR A 484 8.82 -27.43 -6.50
N ASN A 485 8.47 -27.20 -5.24
CA ASN A 485 7.79 -28.18 -4.40
C ASN A 485 6.30 -28.29 -4.77
N GLY A 486 5.78 -29.53 -4.71
CA GLY A 486 4.36 -29.76 -4.85
C GLY A 486 3.56 -29.39 -3.60
N VAL A 487 2.25 -29.64 -3.62
CA VAL A 487 1.37 -29.45 -2.47
C VAL A 487 0.79 -30.78 -1.99
N LEU A 488 0.44 -30.81 -0.69
CA LEU A 488 -0.37 -31.86 -0.09
C LEU A 488 -1.84 -31.47 -0.26
N ILE A 489 -2.63 -32.35 -0.87
CA ILE A 489 -4.04 -32.07 -1.21
C ILE A 489 -4.92 -33.08 -0.48
N SER A 490 -5.99 -32.62 0.16
CA SER A 490 -6.99 -33.53 0.73
C SER A 490 -7.73 -34.28 -0.37
N ASP A 491 -7.81 -35.59 -0.26
CA ASP A 491 -8.50 -36.50 -1.20
C ASP A 491 -10.00 -36.63 -0.91
N ARG A 492 -10.52 -36.04 0.19
CA ARG A 492 -11.90 -36.15 0.65
C ARG A 492 -12.30 -35.08 1.64
N ASN A 493 -13.62 -35.02 1.87
CA ASN A 493 -14.20 -34.19 2.93
C ASN A 493 -14.07 -34.87 4.30
N GLY A 494 -13.91 -34.06 5.36
CA GLY A 494 -13.87 -34.53 6.75
C GLY A 494 -13.11 -33.59 7.68
N LYS A 495 -12.71 -34.08 8.85
CA LYS A 495 -11.88 -33.34 9.82
C LYS A 495 -10.48 -33.92 9.88
N VAL A 496 -9.51 -33.02 9.94
CA VAL A 496 -8.10 -33.38 10.11
C VAL A 496 -7.90 -34.11 11.43
N THR A 497 -7.30 -35.31 11.39
CA THR A 497 -7.01 -36.09 12.60
C THR A 497 -5.55 -35.96 13.02
N PRO A 498 -5.23 -35.99 14.34
CA PRO A 498 -3.85 -35.98 14.82
C PRO A 498 -3.03 -37.17 14.25
N TYR A 499 -3.69 -38.31 14.10
CA TYR A 499 -3.06 -39.52 13.54
C TYR A 499 -2.62 -39.33 12.09
N ALA A 500 -3.46 -38.77 11.25
CA ALA A 500 -3.13 -38.49 9.86
C ALA A 500 -2.08 -37.37 9.74
N SER A 501 -2.17 -36.33 10.57
CA SER A 501 -1.19 -35.23 10.62
C SER A 501 0.21 -35.74 10.93
N LEU A 502 0.33 -36.67 11.88
CA LEU A 502 1.62 -37.29 12.21
C LEU A 502 2.23 -38.04 11.01
N ALA A 503 1.41 -38.75 10.23
CA ALA A 503 1.86 -39.47 9.03
C ALA A 503 2.31 -38.51 7.88
N MET A 504 2.03 -37.23 7.97
CA MET A 504 2.43 -36.21 6.97
C MET A 504 3.75 -35.53 7.31
N VAL A 505 4.28 -35.63 8.53
CA VAL A 505 5.49 -34.94 9.00
C VAL A 505 6.71 -35.18 8.09
N ASP A 506 6.88 -36.36 7.57
CA ASP A 506 7.98 -36.71 6.66
C ASP A 506 7.70 -36.32 5.19
N ARG A 507 6.46 -35.98 4.86
CA ARG A 507 6.03 -35.69 3.48
C ARG A 507 6.01 -34.23 3.17
N GLY A 508 5.87 -33.35 4.20
CA GLY A 508 5.78 -31.95 4.02
C GLY A 508 5.45 -31.18 5.29
N ILE A 509 5.14 -29.90 5.11
CA ILE A 509 4.75 -28.95 6.16
C ILE A 509 3.26 -28.70 6.04
N LEU A 510 2.48 -28.95 7.11
CA LEU A 510 1.05 -28.69 7.13
C LEU A 510 0.77 -27.22 7.43
N PHE A 511 -0.27 -26.68 6.80
CA PHE A 511 -0.77 -25.31 7.01
C PHE A 511 -1.95 -25.24 7.98
N ILE A 512 -2.55 -26.37 8.29
CA ILE A 512 -3.78 -26.46 9.09
C ILE A 512 -3.59 -27.35 10.31
N PRO A 513 -4.19 -26.98 11.48
CA PRO A 513 -4.13 -27.81 12.68
C PRO A 513 -5.09 -29.00 12.61
N PRO A 514 -4.87 -30.02 13.46
CA PRO A 514 -5.87 -31.07 13.69
C PRO A 514 -7.23 -30.49 14.14
N GLY A 515 -8.32 -31.12 13.72
CA GLY A 515 -9.67 -30.63 13.97
C GLY A 515 -10.26 -29.72 12.92
N THR A 516 -9.44 -29.16 12.02
CA THR A 516 -9.89 -28.34 10.89
C THR A 516 -10.74 -29.16 9.91
N GLU A 517 -11.87 -28.59 9.46
CA GLU A 517 -12.66 -29.18 8.39
C GLU A 517 -11.96 -29.00 7.03
N VAL A 518 -11.92 -30.06 6.23
CA VAL A 518 -11.31 -30.08 4.91
C VAL A 518 -12.26 -30.67 3.87
N PHE A 519 -12.03 -30.34 2.61
CA PHE A 519 -12.77 -30.88 1.48
C PHE A 519 -11.81 -31.42 0.40
N GLU A 520 -12.33 -32.26 -0.52
CA GLU A 520 -11.56 -32.77 -1.65
C GLU A 520 -11.00 -31.60 -2.49
N GLY A 521 -9.71 -31.60 -2.79
CA GLY A 521 -9.05 -30.55 -3.54
C GLY A 521 -8.53 -29.38 -2.71
N MET A 522 -8.76 -29.36 -1.38
CA MET A 522 -8.18 -28.38 -0.48
C MET A 522 -6.68 -28.62 -0.32
N ILE A 523 -5.87 -27.59 -0.45
CA ILE A 523 -4.43 -27.63 -0.20
C ILE A 523 -4.21 -27.48 1.30
N ILE A 524 -3.55 -28.47 1.90
CA ILE A 524 -3.38 -28.58 3.35
C ILE A 524 -1.93 -28.44 3.81
N GLY A 525 -0.99 -28.34 2.86
CA GLY A 525 0.42 -28.19 3.17
C GLY A 525 1.30 -28.16 1.93
N GLU A 526 2.58 -27.83 2.12
CA GLU A 526 3.63 -27.93 1.12
C GLU A 526 4.31 -29.29 1.21
N ARG A 527 4.54 -29.92 0.06
CA ARG A 527 5.25 -31.17 -0.05
C ARG A 527 6.77 -30.95 -0.08
N ASN A 528 7.57 -31.86 0.51
CA ASN A 528 9.03 -31.74 0.46
C ASN A 528 9.65 -32.06 -0.92
N ASN A 529 8.88 -32.63 -1.85
CA ASN A 529 9.33 -33.05 -3.18
C ASN A 529 8.48 -32.40 -4.28
N GLU A 530 8.97 -32.44 -5.50
CA GLU A 530 8.25 -31.99 -6.68
C GLU A 530 6.94 -32.76 -6.91
N GLY A 531 5.97 -32.07 -7.49
CA GLY A 531 4.66 -32.61 -7.85
C GLY A 531 3.71 -32.75 -6.66
N ASP A 532 2.42 -32.64 -6.93
CA ASP A 532 1.37 -32.70 -5.94
C ASP A 532 1.11 -34.10 -5.41
N LEU A 533 0.65 -34.20 -4.18
CA LEU A 533 0.35 -35.48 -3.51
C LEU A 533 -1.06 -35.41 -2.88
N GLU A 534 -1.95 -36.27 -3.38
CA GLU A 534 -3.25 -36.54 -2.77
C GLU A 534 -3.07 -37.35 -1.48
N VAL A 535 -3.65 -36.91 -0.38
CA VAL A 535 -3.51 -37.53 0.92
C VAL A 535 -4.85 -37.60 1.67
N ASN A 536 -5.02 -38.71 2.40
CA ASN A 536 -6.14 -38.84 3.34
C ASN A 536 -5.75 -38.28 4.70
N ILE A 537 -6.06 -37.00 4.92
CA ILE A 537 -5.76 -36.30 6.18
C ILE A 537 -6.84 -36.54 7.26
N THR A 538 -7.95 -37.17 6.90
CA THR A 538 -9.08 -37.48 7.82
C THR A 538 -9.03 -38.88 8.41
N LYS A 539 -7.96 -39.63 8.13
CA LYS A 539 -7.82 -41.01 8.54
C LYS A 539 -7.69 -41.15 10.06
N GLU A 540 -8.58 -41.89 10.68
CA GLU A 540 -8.54 -42.21 12.09
C GLU A 540 -7.64 -43.41 12.38
N LYS A 541 -7.09 -43.46 13.61
CA LYS A 541 -6.33 -44.64 14.10
C LYS A 541 -7.33 -45.79 14.29
N LYS A 542 -7.15 -46.89 13.56
CA LYS A 542 -7.94 -48.09 13.81
C LYS A 542 -7.58 -48.66 15.18
N LEU A 543 -8.56 -48.74 16.07
CA LEU A 543 -8.41 -49.43 17.33
C LEU A 543 -8.27 -50.96 17.06
N THR A 544 -7.10 -51.53 17.32
CA THR A 544 -6.90 -52.97 17.31
C THR A 544 -6.77 -53.42 18.74
N ASN A 545 -7.49 -54.53 19.11
CA ASN A 545 -7.58 -55.07 20.47
C ASN A 545 -6.24 -55.69 20.99
N HIS A 546 -5.13 -55.47 20.30
CA HIS A 546 -3.83 -56.13 20.59
C HIS A 546 -2.70 -55.15 20.95
N ARG A 547 -2.97 -54.06 21.63
CA ARG A 547 -1.89 -53.22 22.17
C ARG A 547 -1.91 -53.26 23.69
N ALA A 548 -0.77 -53.71 24.27
CA ALA A 548 -0.47 -53.56 25.68
C ALA A 548 -0.61 -52.09 26.09
N SER A 549 -1.29 -51.82 27.19
CA SER A 549 -1.64 -50.53 27.76
C SER A 549 -0.43 -49.71 28.26
N GLY A 550 0.76 -49.90 27.72
CA GLY A 550 2.00 -49.33 28.27
C GLY A 550 2.90 -48.54 27.32
N SER A 551 2.56 -48.37 26.06
CA SER A 551 3.47 -47.72 25.09
C SER A 551 2.82 -46.70 24.20
N ASP A 552 1.98 -45.82 24.73
CA ASP A 552 1.65 -44.58 24.03
C ASP A 552 2.80 -43.57 24.28
N GLU A 553 3.87 -43.67 23.54
CA GLU A 553 4.84 -42.60 23.39
C GLU A 553 4.08 -41.40 22.82
N THR A 554 4.03 -40.31 23.58
CA THR A 554 3.46 -39.06 23.14
C THR A 554 4.41 -38.46 22.11
N ILE A 555 4.19 -38.74 20.82
CA ILE A 555 4.97 -38.12 19.75
C ILE A 555 4.43 -36.69 19.59
N PRO A 556 5.24 -35.65 19.84
CA PRO A 556 4.82 -34.28 19.66
C PRO A 556 4.56 -34.02 18.17
N LEU A 557 3.37 -33.53 17.84
CA LEU A 557 3.07 -33.04 16.49
C LEU A 557 3.88 -31.76 16.24
N ARG A 558 4.50 -31.65 15.06
CA ARG A 558 5.05 -30.37 14.61
C ARG A 558 3.90 -29.37 14.49
N PRO A 559 4.05 -28.13 15.02
CA PRO A 559 3.03 -27.10 14.84
C PRO A 559 2.85 -26.83 13.34
N PRO A 560 1.62 -26.62 12.88
CA PRO A 560 1.36 -26.23 11.50
C PRO A 560 1.89 -24.82 11.23
N GLN A 561 2.33 -24.57 10.02
CA GLN A 561 2.71 -23.24 9.57
C GLN A 561 1.44 -22.50 9.14
N LEU A 562 0.83 -21.74 10.05
CA LEU A 562 -0.30 -20.89 9.70
C LEU A 562 0.16 -19.77 8.78
N MET A 563 -0.51 -19.62 7.64
CA MET A 563 -0.17 -18.61 6.63
C MET A 563 -1.10 -17.42 6.73
N SER A 564 -0.54 -16.20 6.66
CA SER A 564 -1.32 -14.98 6.47
C SER A 564 -1.93 -14.91 5.06
N LEU A 565 -2.84 -13.97 4.83
CA LEU A 565 -3.43 -13.76 3.50
C LEU A 565 -2.35 -13.48 2.45
N ASP A 566 -1.40 -12.60 2.76
CA ASP A 566 -0.30 -12.25 1.86
C ASP A 566 0.53 -13.50 1.51
N GLN A 567 0.88 -14.30 2.51
CA GLN A 567 1.61 -15.56 2.31
C GLN A 567 0.83 -16.57 1.47
N CYS A 568 -0.50 -16.62 1.64
CA CYS A 568 -1.36 -17.46 0.82
C CYS A 568 -1.39 -17.04 -0.65
N ILE A 569 -1.50 -15.73 -0.91
CA ILE A 569 -1.50 -15.15 -2.27
C ILE A 569 -0.16 -15.40 -2.96
N GLU A 570 0.95 -15.22 -2.25
CA GLU A 570 2.30 -15.47 -2.77
C GLU A 570 2.58 -16.97 -3.01
N PHE A 571 2.00 -17.85 -2.18
CA PHE A 571 2.25 -19.29 -2.23
C PHE A 571 1.60 -19.98 -3.43
N ILE A 572 0.38 -19.56 -3.82
CA ILE A 572 -0.38 -20.24 -4.87
C ILE A 572 0.29 -20.17 -6.23
N SER A 573 0.13 -21.25 -6.99
CA SER A 573 0.59 -21.41 -8.36
C SER A 573 -0.57 -21.36 -9.35
N GLU A 574 -0.27 -21.43 -10.64
CA GLU A 574 -1.29 -21.54 -11.68
C GLU A 574 -2.23 -22.74 -11.42
N GLY A 575 -3.54 -22.52 -11.58
CA GLY A 575 -4.55 -23.53 -11.27
C GLY A 575 -4.85 -23.72 -9.79
N GLU A 576 -4.43 -22.79 -8.93
CA GLU A 576 -4.74 -22.73 -7.51
C GLU A 576 -5.46 -21.43 -7.17
N PHE A 577 -6.28 -21.46 -6.13
CA PHE A 577 -7.00 -20.29 -5.62
C PHE A 577 -6.83 -20.13 -4.10
N VAL A 578 -6.89 -18.91 -3.64
CA VAL A 578 -7.13 -18.58 -2.23
C VAL A 578 -8.62 -18.34 -2.07
N GLU A 579 -9.29 -19.14 -1.26
CA GLU A 579 -10.66 -18.93 -0.81
C GLU A 579 -10.61 -18.01 0.41
N VAL A 580 -11.20 -16.82 0.28
CA VAL A 580 -11.20 -15.76 1.30
C VAL A 580 -12.60 -15.64 1.87
N THR A 581 -12.72 -15.80 3.18
CA THR A 581 -13.97 -15.63 3.92
C THR A 581 -13.72 -14.77 5.17
N PRO A 582 -14.73 -14.20 5.81
CA PRO A 582 -14.55 -13.41 7.03
C PRO A 582 -13.77 -14.12 8.14
N GLU A 583 -13.96 -15.43 8.30
CA GLU A 583 -13.38 -16.21 9.39
C GLU A 583 -12.15 -17.04 8.96
N SER A 584 -12.06 -17.42 7.68
CA SER A 584 -11.06 -18.39 7.22
C SER A 584 -10.39 -17.97 5.91
N ILE A 585 -9.13 -18.37 5.76
CA ILE A 585 -8.39 -18.32 4.51
C ILE A 585 -7.99 -19.75 4.16
N ARG A 586 -8.39 -20.24 2.99
CA ARG A 586 -8.16 -21.62 2.55
C ARG A 586 -7.51 -21.64 1.18
N LEU A 587 -6.55 -22.52 1.00
CA LEU A 587 -5.92 -22.78 -0.30
C LEU A 587 -6.61 -23.97 -0.97
N ARG A 588 -6.87 -23.88 -2.28
CA ARG A 588 -7.49 -24.98 -3.01
C ARG A 588 -7.02 -25.07 -4.45
N LYS A 589 -7.19 -26.24 -5.06
CA LYS A 589 -7.07 -26.39 -6.51
C LYS A 589 -8.30 -25.78 -7.22
N SER A 590 -8.10 -25.27 -8.43
CA SER A 590 -9.19 -24.77 -9.28
C SER A 590 -10.19 -25.88 -9.61
N GLU A 591 -9.67 -27.08 -9.97
CA GLU A 591 -10.46 -28.29 -10.14
C GLU A 591 -10.36 -29.13 -8.86
N LEU A 592 -11.48 -29.34 -8.18
CA LEU A 592 -11.51 -30.04 -6.89
C LEU A 592 -11.39 -31.57 -7.05
N ASN A 593 -11.93 -32.13 -8.13
CA ASN A 593 -11.97 -33.55 -8.32
C ASN A 593 -10.61 -34.13 -8.75
N ALA A 594 -10.04 -35.04 -7.96
CA ALA A 594 -8.75 -35.65 -8.20
C ALA A 594 -8.65 -36.38 -9.57
N THR A 595 -9.71 -37.07 -9.97
CA THR A 595 -9.76 -37.79 -11.27
C THR A 595 -9.71 -36.80 -12.43
N GLN A 596 -10.46 -35.71 -12.33
CA GLN A 596 -10.48 -34.68 -13.38
C GLN A 596 -9.13 -33.97 -13.50
N ARG A 597 -8.46 -33.66 -12.38
CA ARG A 597 -7.08 -33.11 -12.37
C ARG A 597 -6.12 -34.05 -13.10
N ALA A 598 -6.19 -35.34 -12.81
CA ALA A 598 -5.32 -36.35 -13.45
C ALA A 598 -5.58 -36.44 -14.98
N LEU A 599 -6.85 -36.32 -15.43
CA LEU A 599 -7.21 -36.33 -16.84
C LEU A 599 -6.72 -35.06 -17.56
N ASN A 600 -6.87 -33.90 -16.94
CA ASN A 600 -6.41 -32.62 -17.50
C ASN A 600 -4.88 -32.62 -17.67
N LYS A 601 -4.15 -33.06 -16.67
CA LYS A 601 -2.67 -33.19 -16.71
C LYS A 601 -2.18 -34.15 -17.82
N LYS A 602 -2.95 -35.22 -18.14
CA LYS A 602 -2.65 -36.09 -19.27
C LYS A 602 -2.87 -35.40 -20.62
N LYS A 603 -3.94 -34.62 -20.75
CA LYS A 603 -4.24 -33.87 -21.98
C LYS A 603 -3.19 -32.79 -22.28
N GLU A 604 -2.68 -32.10 -21.25
CA GLU A 604 -1.61 -31.09 -21.39
C GLU A 604 -0.28 -31.70 -21.84
N LYS A 605 0.07 -32.88 -21.34
CA LYS A 605 1.28 -33.58 -21.78
C LYS A 605 1.21 -34.13 -23.21
N THR A 606 0.02 -34.20 -23.80
CA THR A 606 -0.22 -34.74 -25.15
C THR A 606 -0.35 -33.63 -26.21
N ARG A 607 -0.44 -32.40 -25.78
CA ARG A 607 -0.33 -31.17 -26.59
C ARG A 607 1.10 -30.65 -26.57
#